data_648b796089852265c9a2a0ca983431f7
#
_entry.id   648b796089852265c9a2a0ca983431f7
#
_cell.length_a   1.000
_cell.length_b   1.000
_cell.length_c   1.000
_cell.angle_alpha   90.00
_cell.angle_beta   90.00
_cell.angle_gamma   90.00
#
_symmetry.space_group_name_H-M   'P 1'
#
loop_
_entity.id
_entity.type
_entity.pdbx_description
1 polymer ?
#
loop_
_entity_poly.entity_id
_entity_poly.type
_entity_poly.pdbx_seq_one_letter_code
_entity_poly.pdbx_strand_id
1 'polypeptide(L)'
;MKKSPTDGFVDIHHHLIYGLDDGAQTWEQTQQMLTRAGENGIRRIIATPHAEPGMRPFPMRELMERIRQAREWCIQQGMQLEILPGCEIFYTPQTVRMLRDGLIPTLAESEFVLVEFLPTVPYRELRSAAKALTAAGYMPIFAHIERYRCLRWPGRVRKLKRDFSVCMQMNADTICRKHSFFSQRWVNAVIQKGYVDFAATDSHNVTSRACRMRACYRELQQRFGEQTAERLCIVNPAEIQ
;
A
#
# COMPACT_ATOMS: atom_id res chain seq x y z
N MET A 1 -18.62 -7.14 -17.86
CA MET A 1 -18.25 -8.44 -17.27
C MET A 1 -17.22 -8.15 -16.18
N LYS A 2 -17.53 -8.40 -14.91
CA LYS A 2 -16.53 -8.31 -13.83
C LYS A 2 -15.50 -9.42 -14.08
N LYS A 3 -14.24 -9.06 -14.33
CA LYS A 3 -13.14 -10.02 -14.41
C LYS A 3 -13.10 -10.82 -13.10
N SER A 4 -12.93 -12.13 -13.22
CA SER A 4 -12.83 -13.05 -12.07
C SER A 4 -11.62 -12.66 -11.21
N PRO A 5 -11.70 -12.76 -9.86
CA PRO A 5 -10.60 -12.44 -8.94
C PRO A 5 -9.34 -13.32 -9.08
N THR A 6 -9.32 -14.26 -10.03
CA THR A 6 -8.30 -15.32 -10.12
C THR A 6 -7.03 -14.96 -10.90
N ASP A 7 -6.87 -13.73 -11.38
CA ASP A 7 -5.77 -13.38 -12.30
C ASP A 7 -4.44 -12.94 -11.63
N GLY A 8 -4.26 -13.13 -10.33
CA GLY A 8 -3.02 -12.85 -9.61
C GLY A 8 -3.14 -11.79 -8.51
N PHE A 9 -2.02 -11.47 -7.87
CA PHE A 9 -1.98 -10.51 -6.76
C PHE A 9 -2.06 -9.07 -7.24
N VAL A 10 -2.62 -8.21 -6.40
CA VAL A 10 -2.62 -6.75 -6.57
C VAL A 10 -1.79 -6.13 -5.45
N ASP A 11 -0.77 -5.37 -5.81
CA ASP A 11 0.08 -4.66 -4.85
C ASP A 11 -0.24 -3.16 -4.88
N ILE A 12 -0.78 -2.67 -3.79
CA ILE A 12 -1.26 -1.28 -3.66
C ILE A 12 -0.22 -0.34 -3.06
N HIS A 13 1.00 -0.83 -2.76
CA HIS A 13 2.05 -0.06 -2.11
C HIS A 13 3.43 -0.50 -2.61
N HIS A 14 4.01 0.26 -3.56
CA HIS A 14 5.24 -0.13 -4.23
C HIS A 14 6.02 1.08 -4.78
N HIS A 15 7.30 1.19 -4.45
CA HIS A 15 8.19 2.30 -4.83
C HIS A 15 9.08 1.95 -6.02
N LEU A 16 8.45 1.45 -7.11
CA LEU A 16 9.19 0.94 -8.28
C LEU A 16 9.61 2.02 -9.28
N ILE A 17 9.02 3.22 -9.22
CA ILE A 17 9.30 4.28 -10.20
C ILE A 17 10.56 5.02 -9.82
N TYR A 18 11.59 4.91 -10.68
CA TYR A 18 12.93 5.40 -10.38
C TYR A 18 12.99 6.92 -10.18
N GLY A 19 13.90 7.34 -9.28
CA GLY A 19 14.30 8.73 -9.08
C GLY A 19 13.19 9.67 -8.59
N LEU A 20 12.14 9.14 -7.93
CA LEU A 20 11.09 9.95 -7.32
C LEU A 20 11.20 10.01 -5.79
N ASP A 21 11.70 8.95 -5.19
CA ASP A 21 11.84 8.77 -3.73
C ASP A 21 13.02 7.85 -3.37
N ASP A 22 12.98 7.20 -2.20
CA ASP A 22 13.98 6.24 -1.73
C ASP A 22 13.79 4.81 -2.28
N GLY A 23 12.85 4.60 -3.20
CA GLY A 23 12.67 3.35 -3.94
C GLY A 23 13.70 3.14 -5.03
N ALA A 24 13.29 2.75 -6.24
CA ALA A 24 14.17 2.61 -7.39
C ALA A 24 14.89 3.94 -7.71
N GLN A 25 16.21 3.88 -7.90
CA GLN A 25 17.01 5.07 -8.22
C GLN A 25 17.32 5.18 -9.72
N THR A 26 17.32 4.05 -10.43
CA THR A 26 17.62 3.98 -11.87
C THR A 26 16.55 3.19 -12.62
N TRP A 27 16.51 3.37 -13.92
CA TRP A 27 15.63 2.61 -14.81
C TRP A 27 15.87 1.08 -14.70
N GLU A 28 17.12 0.66 -14.60
CA GLU A 28 17.49 -0.75 -14.45
C GLU A 28 16.95 -1.34 -13.14
N GLN A 29 16.92 -0.55 -12.06
CA GLN A 29 16.30 -0.99 -10.79
C GLN A 29 14.79 -1.13 -10.94
N THR A 30 14.11 -0.20 -11.63
CA THR A 30 12.68 -0.36 -11.98
C THR A 30 12.43 -1.65 -12.74
N GLN A 31 13.23 -1.95 -13.78
CA GLN A 31 13.10 -3.19 -14.56
C GLN A 31 13.27 -4.44 -13.68
N GLN A 32 14.28 -4.46 -12.82
CA GLN A 32 14.51 -5.56 -11.87
C GLN A 32 13.33 -5.73 -10.91
N MET A 33 12.78 -4.64 -10.39
CA MET A 33 11.62 -4.66 -9.48
C MET A 33 10.35 -5.15 -10.18
N LEU A 34 10.11 -4.74 -11.42
CA LEU A 34 9.01 -5.24 -12.26
C LEU A 34 9.12 -6.74 -12.53
N THR A 35 10.31 -7.20 -12.92
CA THR A 35 10.59 -8.64 -13.12
C THR A 35 10.29 -9.41 -11.83
N ARG A 36 10.79 -8.92 -10.69
CA ARG A 36 10.60 -9.54 -9.39
C ARG A 36 9.13 -9.57 -8.97
N ALA A 37 8.35 -8.52 -9.27
CA ALA A 37 6.92 -8.48 -9.01
C ALA A 37 6.17 -9.54 -9.84
N GLY A 38 6.46 -9.64 -11.14
CA GLY A 38 5.89 -10.67 -12.02
C GLY A 38 6.19 -12.10 -11.55
N GLU A 39 7.45 -12.38 -11.14
CA GLU A 39 7.86 -13.65 -10.55
C GLU A 39 7.11 -13.97 -9.25
N ASN A 40 6.74 -12.96 -8.47
CA ASN A 40 5.92 -13.11 -7.27
C ASN A 40 4.43 -13.29 -7.58
N GLY A 41 4.02 -13.24 -8.85
CA GLY A 41 2.63 -13.46 -9.27
C GLY A 41 1.75 -12.21 -9.18
N ILE A 42 2.36 -11.02 -9.07
CA ILE A 42 1.62 -9.77 -9.13
C ILE A 42 1.16 -9.52 -10.56
N ARG A 43 -0.08 -9.05 -10.73
CA ARG A 43 -0.68 -8.69 -12.01
C ARG A 43 -1.08 -7.22 -12.10
N ARG A 44 -1.19 -6.56 -10.95
CA ARG A 44 -1.43 -5.12 -10.86
C ARG A 44 -0.59 -4.53 -9.77
N ILE A 45 0.06 -3.40 -10.06
CA ILE A 45 0.80 -2.58 -9.10
C ILE A 45 0.24 -1.16 -9.14
N ILE A 46 -0.02 -0.59 -7.98
CA ILE A 46 -0.18 0.85 -7.85
C ILE A 46 1.18 1.40 -7.41
N ALA A 47 1.79 2.21 -8.28
CA ALA A 47 3.05 2.88 -7.98
C ALA A 47 2.78 4.01 -6.97
N THR A 48 3.43 3.97 -5.82
CA THR A 48 3.16 4.88 -4.70
C THR A 48 4.42 5.60 -4.21
N PRO A 49 5.08 6.42 -5.05
CA PRO A 49 6.19 7.22 -4.54
C PRO A 49 5.71 8.16 -3.44
N HIS A 50 6.62 8.54 -2.53
CA HIS A 50 6.30 9.43 -1.41
C HIS A 50 5.81 10.79 -1.87
N ALA A 51 4.72 11.26 -1.25
CA ALA A 51 4.20 12.60 -1.35
C ALA A 51 4.22 13.29 0.01
N GLU A 52 4.78 14.50 0.07
CA GLU A 52 4.93 15.30 1.29
C GLU A 52 4.19 16.65 1.15
N PRO A 53 2.85 16.66 1.32
CA PRO A 53 2.02 17.84 1.14
C PRO A 53 2.48 19.05 1.93
N GLY A 54 2.74 20.17 1.24
CA GLY A 54 3.21 21.40 1.85
C GLY A 54 4.71 21.46 2.19
N MET A 55 5.44 20.36 1.99
CA MET A 55 6.89 20.30 2.19
C MET A 55 7.64 20.39 0.85
N ARG A 56 7.19 19.63 -0.15
CA ARG A 56 7.73 19.67 -1.52
C ARG A 56 6.62 19.44 -2.56
N PRO A 57 6.78 19.98 -3.80
CA PRO A 57 5.88 19.65 -4.89
C PRO A 57 5.96 18.17 -5.24
N PHE A 58 4.82 17.57 -5.58
CA PHE A 58 4.79 16.19 -6.04
C PHE A 58 5.10 16.13 -7.55
N PRO A 59 6.01 15.26 -8.02
CA PRO A 59 6.47 15.20 -9.41
C PRO A 59 5.48 14.42 -10.30
N MET A 60 4.23 14.93 -10.43
CA MET A 60 3.13 14.24 -11.13
C MET A 60 3.47 13.90 -12.58
N ARG A 61 4.08 14.85 -13.32
CA ARG A 61 4.41 14.64 -14.73
C ARG A 61 5.44 13.54 -14.90
N GLU A 62 6.49 13.57 -14.09
CA GLU A 62 7.56 12.57 -14.09
C GLU A 62 7.03 11.19 -13.71
N LEU A 63 6.12 11.11 -12.75
CA LEU A 63 5.45 9.86 -12.37
C LEU A 63 4.71 9.27 -13.59
N MET A 64 3.88 10.06 -14.27
CA MET A 64 3.07 9.58 -15.39
C MET A 64 3.93 9.16 -16.59
N GLU A 65 4.99 9.93 -16.91
CA GLU A 65 5.93 9.60 -17.98
C GLU A 65 6.66 8.28 -17.70
N ARG A 66 7.14 8.08 -16.47
CA ARG A 66 7.87 6.86 -16.08
C ARG A 66 6.95 5.64 -15.95
N ILE A 67 5.71 5.82 -15.51
CA ILE A 67 4.69 4.74 -15.57
C ILE A 67 4.44 4.31 -17.01
N ARG A 68 4.32 5.26 -17.95
CA ARG A 68 4.16 4.94 -19.37
C ARG A 68 5.35 4.13 -19.89
N GLN A 69 6.57 4.56 -19.60
CA GLN A 69 7.80 3.84 -19.95
C GLN A 69 7.82 2.41 -19.35
N ALA A 70 7.42 2.27 -18.10
CA ALA A 70 7.35 0.98 -17.42
C ALA A 70 6.31 0.03 -18.06
N ARG A 71 5.14 0.55 -18.43
CA ARG A 71 4.09 -0.19 -19.14
C ARG A 71 4.57 -0.68 -20.52
N GLU A 72 5.20 0.21 -21.30
CA GLU A 72 5.75 -0.12 -22.62
C GLU A 72 6.81 -1.22 -22.51
N TRP A 73 7.69 -1.13 -21.52
CA TRP A 73 8.69 -2.15 -21.28
C TRP A 73 8.06 -3.50 -20.87
N CYS A 74 7.06 -3.51 -19.98
CA CYS A 74 6.35 -4.74 -19.62
C CYS A 74 5.72 -5.43 -20.85
N ILE A 75 5.12 -4.65 -21.75
CA ILE A 75 4.55 -5.17 -23.01
C ILE A 75 5.65 -5.81 -23.86
N GLN A 76 6.80 -5.13 -24.04
CA GLN A 76 7.95 -5.64 -24.80
C GLN A 76 8.51 -6.94 -24.22
N GLN A 77 8.47 -7.09 -22.89
CA GLN A 77 8.91 -8.32 -22.20
C GLN A 77 7.81 -9.41 -22.14
N GLY A 78 6.64 -9.18 -22.71
CA GLY A 78 5.51 -10.12 -22.63
C GLY A 78 4.93 -10.29 -21.22
N MET A 79 5.18 -9.34 -20.33
CA MET A 79 4.70 -9.37 -18.95
C MET A 79 3.23 -8.92 -18.88
N GLN A 80 2.39 -9.74 -18.25
CA GLN A 80 1.00 -9.35 -17.93
C GLN A 80 0.96 -8.61 -16.60
N LEU A 81 1.39 -7.36 -16.60
CA LEU A 81 1.48 -6.52 -15.41
C LEU A 81 0.89 -5.14 -15.69
N GLU A 82 -0.17 -4.81 -14.99
CA GLU A 82 -0.80 -3.49 -15.01
C GLU A 82 -0.12 -2.59 -13.98
N ILE A 83 0.23 -1.37 -14.36
CA ILE A 83 0.86 -0.39 -13.46
C ILE A 83 -0.03 0.84 -13.42
N LEU A 84 -0.52 1.22 -12.25
CA LEU A 84 -1.42 2.34 -12.04
C LEU A 84 -0.75 3.43 -11.21
N PRO A 85 -1.14 4.71 -11.38
CA PRO A 85 -0.61 5.82 -10.59
C PRO A 85 -1.19 5.84 -9.18
N GLY A 86 -0.42 6.35 -8.24
CA GLY A 86 -0.80 6.63 -6.87
C GLY A 86 0.33 7.36 -6.14
N CYS A 87 0.18 7.55 -4.85
CA CYS A 87 1.27 7.98 -3.98
C CYS A 87 1.06 7.49 -2.55
N GLU A 88 2.17 7.36 -1.80
CA GLU A 88 2.13 7.23 -0.34
C GLU A 88 2.25 8.64 0.27
N ILE A 89 1.20 9.09 0.93
CA ILE A 89 1.07 10.46 1.43
C ILE A 89 1.54 10.53 2.87
N PHE A 90 2.64 11.21 3.14
CA PHE A 90 2.95 11.63 4.51
C PHE A 90 1.91 12.67 4.96
N TYR A 91 1.05 12.30 5.90
CA TYR A 91 -0.08 13.13 6.29
C TYR A 91 0.33 14.46 6.91
N THR A 92 -0.18 15.55 6.36
CA THR A 92 -0.03 16.93 6.86
C THR A 92 -1.39 17.66 6.83
N PRO A 93 -1.52 18.82 7.47
CA PRO A 93 -2.73 19.64 7.35
C PRO A 93 -3.09 20.06 5.90
N GLN A 94 -2.12 20.07 4.97
CA GLN A 94 -2.34 20.41 3.56
C GLN A 94 -2.85 19.23 2.73
N THR A 95 -2.81 17.99 3.24
CA THR A 95 -3.12 16.77 2.47
C THR A 95 -4.48 16.86 1.77
N VAL A 96 -5.55 17.19 2.51
CA VAL A 96 -6.91 17.25 1.94
C VAL A 96 -7.02 18.31 0.84
N ARG A 97 -6.38 19.46 1.03
CA ARG A 97 -6.37 20.51 0.03
C ARG A 97 -5.65 20.06 -1.24
N MET A 98 -4.44 19.50 -1.12
CA MET A 98 -3.64 19.07 -2.27
C MET A 98 -4.30 17.94 -3.06
N LEU A 99 -5.04 17.03 -2.38
CA LEU A 99 -5.87 16.02 -3.03
C LEU A 99 -7.00 16.66 -3.84
N ARG A 100 -7.74 17.61 -3.25
CA ARG A 100 -8.84 18.31 -3.93
C ARG A 100 -8.38 19.14 -5.12
N ASP A 101 -7.21 19.76 -5.00
CA ASP A 101 -6.61 20.59 -6.06
C ASP A 101 -5.95 19.73 -7.16
N GLY A 102 -5.96 18.38 -7.03
CA GLY A 102 -5.33 17.46 -8.00
C GLY A 102 -3.80 17.53 -8.04
N LEU A 103 -3.17 18.06 -6.99
CA LEU A 103 -1.71 18.23 -6.91
C LEU A 103 -0.97 16.97 -6.47
N ILE A 104 -1.67 16.01 -5.88
CA ILE A 104 -1.19 14.66 -5.55
C ILE A 104 -2.25 13.64 -5.97
N PRO A 105 -1.86 12.46 -6.48
CA PRO A 105 -2.82 11.48 -6.96
C PRO A 105 -3.44 10.67 -5.82
N THR A 106 -4.65 10.20 -6.04
CA THR A 106 -5.24 9.09 -5.30
C THR A 106 -4.70 7.75 -5.82
N LEU A 107 -5.03 6.63 -5.20
CA LEU A 107 -4.67 5.32 -5.71
C LEU A 107 -5.52 4.98 -6.94
N ALA A 108 -4.88 4.78 -8.09
CA ALA A 108 -5.54 4.39 -9.34
C ALA A 108 -6.71 5.31 -9.74
N GLU A 109 -6.61 6.62 -9.43
CA GLU A 109 -7.66 7.62 -9.70
C GLU A 109 -9.01 7.37 -8.99
N SER A 110 -9.02 6.47 -7.99
CA SER A 110 -10.20 6.12 -7.18
C SER A 110 -10.37 7.06 -5.97
N GLU A 111 -11.34 6.77 -5.11
CA GLU A 111 -11.48 7.48 -3.82
C GLU A 111 -10.45 7.07 -2.76
N PHE A 112 -9.69 6.01 -2.98
CA PHE A 112 -8.71 5.51 -2.02
C PHE A 112 -7.43 6.36 -2.00
N VAL A 113 -6.94 6.64 -0.78
CA VAL A 113 -5.68 7.37 -0.55
C VAL A 113 -4.82 6.60 0.45
N LEU A 114 -3.57 6.32 0.09
CA LEU A 114 -2.61 5.66 0.96
C LEU A 114 -1.89 6.71 1.80
N VAL A 115 -1.97 6.58 3.12
CA VAL A 115 -1.50 7.63 4.05
C VAL A 115 -0.59 7.04 5.10
N GLU A 116 0.60 7.65 5.25
CA GLU A 116 1.56 7.29 6.29
C GLU A 116 1.74 8.39 7.34
N PHE A 117 2.31 7.99 8.47
CA PHE A 117 2.61 8.82 9.63
C PHE A 117 3.95 8.41 10.26
N LEU A 118 4.51 9.25 11.12
CA LEU A 118 5.64 8.85 11.94
C LEU A 118 5.25 7.68 12.87
N PRO A 119 6.17 6.74 13.17
CA PRO A 119 5.91 5.62 14.09
C PRO A 119 5.45 6.06 15.50
N THR A 120 5.81 7.28 15.88
CA THR A 120 5.47 7.90 17.18
C THR A 120 4.18 8.72 17.14
N VAL A 121 3.45 8.73 16.02
CA VAL A 121 2.23 9.51 15.87
C VAL A 121 1.26 9.30 17.03
N PRO A 122 0.73 10.37 17.64
CA PRO A 122 -0.29 10.26 18.67
C PRO A 122 -1.60 9.70 18.09
N TYR A 123 -2.31 8.86 18.84
CA TYR A 123 -3.58 8.28 18.39
C TYR A 123 -4.64 9.32 18.00
N ARG A 124 -4.65 10.49 18.67
CA ARG A 124 -5.55 11.61 18.33
C ARG A 124 -5.33 12.13 16.90
N GLU A 125 -4.07 12.14 16.43
CA GLU A 125 -3.74 12.61 15.08
C GLU A 125 -4.23 11.61 14.02
N LEU A 126 -4.08 10.29 14.24
CA LEU A 126 -4.69 9.29 13.37
C LEU A 126 -6.21 9.48 13.27
N ARG A 127 -6.90 9.75 14.38
CA ARG A 127 -8.34 10.03 14.38
C ARG A 127 -8.68 11.31 13.63
N SER A 128 -7.90 12.37 13.80
CA SER A 128 -8.12 13.64 13.11
C SER A 128 -7.91 13.49 11.61
N ALA A 129 -6.86 12.77 11.17
CA ALA A 129 -6.61 12.47 9.78
C ALA A 129 -7.74 11.63 9.16
N ALA A 130 -8.14 10.54 9.83
CA ALA A 130 -9.27 9.73 9.39
C ALA A 130 -10.53 10.56 9.18
N LYS A 131 -10.89 11.39 10.19
CA LYS A 131 -12.05 12.28 10.13
C LYS A 131 -11.96 13.29 8.97
N ALA A 132 -10.79 13.91 8.78
CA ALA A 132 -10.62 14.95 7.75
C ALA A 132 -10.71 14.35 6.33
N LEU A 133 -10.08 13.21 6.10
CA LEU A 133 -10.09 12.53 4.80
C LEU A 133 -11.48 11.96 4.47
N THR A 134 -12.12 11.27 5.40
CA THR A 134 -13.48 10.73 5.17
C THR A 134 -14.52 11.84 4.98
N ALA A 135 -14.43 12.94 5.72
CA ALA A 135 -15.30 14.10 5.53
C ALA A 135 -15.06 14.80 4.17
N ALA A 136 -13.91 14.62 3.57
CA ALA A 136 -13.58 15.13 2.24
C ALA A 136 -13.98 14.18 1.09
N GLY A 137 -14.57 13.01 1.40
CA GLY A 137 -15.03 12.02 0.43
C GLY A 137 -13.99 10.96 0.06
N TYR A 138 -12.82 10.95 0.72
CA TYR A 138 -11.80 9.93 0.47
C TYR A 138 -11.95 8.72 1.39
N MET A 139 -11.47 7.58 0.92
CA MET A 139 -11.33 6.33 1.68
C MET A 139 -9.85 6.16 2.08
N PRO A 140 -9.43 6.61 3.30
CA PRO A 140 -8.05 6.50 3.70
C PRO A 140 -7.64 5.07 4.01
N ILE A 141 -6.49 4.66 3.48
CA ILE A 141 -5.77 3.44 3.83
C ILE A 141 -4.57 3.87 4.67
N PHE A 142 -4.53 3.49 5.94
CA PHE A 142 -3.35 3.74 6.77
C PHE A 142 -2.28 2.70 6.42
N ALA A 143 -1.16 3.18 5.86
CA ALA A 143 -0.02 2.38 5.44
C ALA A 143 0.66 1.72 6.64
N HIS A 144 1.20 0.52 6.45
CA HIS A 144 2.05 -0.23 7.40
C HIS A 144 1.73 0.03 8.88
N ILE A 145 0.47 -0.24 9.27
CA ILE A 145 -0.06 0.05 10.63
C ILE A 145 0.75 -0.58 11.76
N GLU A 146 1.51 -1.60 11.48
CA GLU A 146 2.41 -2.26 12.42
C GLU A 146 3.54 -1.36 12.92
N ARG A 147 3.85 -0.28 12.21
CA ARG A 147 4.85 0.71 12.62
C ARG A 147 4.35 1.66 13.70
N TYR A 148 3.02 1.88 13.82
CA TYR A 148 2.46 2.90 14.72
C TYR A 148 2.32 2.39 16.15
N ARG A 149 3.16 2.87 17.06
CA ARG A 149 3.17 2.49 18.47
C ARG A 149 1.81 2.67 19.15
N CYS A 150 1.10 3.73 18.79
CA CYS A 150 -0.21 4.02 19.36
C CYS A 150 -1.27 2.96 19.04
N LEU A 151 -1.16 2.23 17.93
CA LEU A 151 -2.11 1.17 17.55
C LEU A 151 -1.89 -0.17 18.29
N ARG A 152 -0.77 -0.31 19.00
CA ARG A 152 -0.49 -1.50 19.83
C ARG A 152 -1.41 -1.62 21.05
N TRP A 153 -2.02 -0.53 21.48
CA TRP A 153 -2.97 -0.54 22.59
C TRP A 153 -4.28 -1.24 22.22
N PRO A 154 -4.83 -2.08 23.12
CA PRO A 154 -6.05 -2.84 22.86
C PRO A 154 -7.22 -1.96 22.39
N GLY A 155 -7.94 -2.43 21.38
CA GLY A 155 -9.17 -1.79 20.88
C GLY A 155 -8.97 -0.55 20.00
N ARG A 156 -7.77 0.01 19.87
CA ARG A 156 -7.57 1.25 19.10
C ARG A 156 -7.80 1.08 17.60
N VAL A 157 -7.33 -0.02 17.00
CA VAL A 157 -7.61 -0.33 15.58
C VAL A 157 -9.12 -0.49 15.37
N ARG A 158 -9.79 -1.32 16.21
CA ARG A 158 -11.25 -1.50 16.15
C ARG A 158 -12.00 -0.17 16.26
N LYS A 159 -11.58 0.71 17.18
CA LYS A 159 -12.22 2.01 17.39
C LYS A 159 -12.06 2.92 16.16
N LEU A 160 -10.90 2.96 15.53
CA LEU A 160 -10.71 3.71 14.27
C LEU A 160 -11.64 3.21 13.17
N LYS A 161 -11.67 1.90 12.92
CA LYS A 161 -12.52 1.29 11.89
C LYS A 161 -14.02 1.47 12.18
N ARG A 162 -14.44 1.46 13.46
CA ARG A 162 -15.83 1.69 13.84
C ARG A 162 -16.25 3.15 13.68
N ASP A 163 -15.38 4.08 14.07
CA ASP A 163 -15.71 5.51 14.13
C ASP A 163 -15.53 6.19 12.76
N PHE A 164 -14.75 5.60 11.84
CA PHE A 164 -14.43 6.16 10.52
C PHE A 164 -14.36 5.07 9.46
N SER A 165 -14.66 5.43 8.20
CA SER A 165 -14.42 4.58 7.02
C SER A 165 -12.92 4.59 6.69
N VAL A 166 -12.10 3.86 7.48
CA VAL A 166 -10.65 3.76 7.30
C VAL A 166 -10.23 2.32 7.12
N CYS A 167 -9.38 2.10 6.12
CA CYS A 167 -8.76 0.81 5.85
C CYS A 167 -7.37 0.73 6.45
N MET A 168 -6.90 -0.48 6.70
CA MET A 168 -5.62 -0.78 7.33
C MET A 168 -4.76 -1.64 6.41
N GLN A 169 -3.60 -1.15 6.01
CA GLN A 169 -2.62 -1.93 5.25
C GLN A 169 -1.49 -2.40 6.18
N MET A 170 -1.06 -3.64 6.01
CA MET A 170 0.10 -4.24 6.67
C MET A 170 1.12 -4.70 5.65
N ASN A 171 2.41 -4.50 5.94
CA ASN A 171 3.48 -4.90 5.03
C ASN A 171 3.60 -6.43 4.93
N ALA A 172 3.76 -6.92 3.70
CA ALA A 172 3.98 -8.33 3.40
C ALA A 172 5.20 -8.90 4.15
N ASP A 173 6.27 -8.13 4.25
CA ASP A 173 7.46 -8.52 4.99
C ASP A 173 7.19 -8.71 6.50
N THR A 174 6.36 -7.86 7.09
CA THR A 174 5.91 -8.02 8.49
C THR A 174 5.13 -9.32 8.70
N ILE A 175 4.29 -9.70 7.75
CA ILE A 175 3.53 -10.95 7.82
C ILE A 175 4.46 -12.17 7.72
N CYS A 176 5.50 -12.08 6.87
CA CYS A 176 6.46 -13.16 6.64
C CYS A 176 7.50 -13.34 7.76
N ARG A 177 7.85 -12.25 8.47
CA ARG A 177 8.91 -12.30 9.48
C ARG A 177 8.44 -12.87 10.81
N LYS A 178 9.38 -13.47 11.53
CA LYS A 178 9.22 -13.78 12.96
C LYS A 178 9.43 -12.51 13.79
N HIS A 179 8.54 -12.24 14.70
CA HIS A 179 8.61 -11.10 15.61
C HIS A 179 8.82 -11.56 17.06
N SER A 180 9.10 -10.60 17.95
CA SER A 180 9.01 -10.84 19.39
C SER A 180 7.60 -11.33 19.74
N PHE A 181 7.46 -12.09 20.82
CA PHE A 181 6.18 -12.69 21.25
C PHE A 181 5.02 -11.68 21.28
N PHE A 182 5.23 -10.50 21.85
CA PHE A 182 4.18 -9.48 21.95
C PHE A 182 3.81 -8.89 20.58
N SER A 183 4.78 -8.63 19.72
CA SER A 183 4.55 -8.13 18.36
C SER A 183 3.83 -9.17 17.51
N GLN A 184 4.24 -10.44 17.58
CA GLN A 184 3.59 -11.52 16.86
C GLN A 184 2.13 -11.71 17.30
N ARG A 185 1.88 -11.65 18.62
CA ARG A 185 0.52 -11.75 19.18
C ARG A 185 -0.38 -10.62 18.67
N TRP A 186 0.14 -9.41 18.59
CA TRP A 186 -0.61 -8.27 18.07
C TRP A 186 -0.92 -8.43 16.57
N VAL A 187 0.10 -8.76 15.73
CA VAL A 187 -0.06 -9.01 14.29
C VAL A 187 -1.14 -10.07 14.07
N ASN A 188 -1.03 -11.21 14.76
CA ASN A 188 -2.02 -12.28 14.64
C ASN A 188 -3.43 -11.80 15.02
N ALA A 189 -3.55 -11.09 16.14
CA ALA A 189 -4.84 -10.64 16.65
C ALA A 189 -5.55 -9.66 15.69
N VAL A 190 -4.83 -8.73 15.05
CA VAL A 190 -5.45 -7.76 14.13
C VAL A 190 -5.85 -8.42 12.81
N ILE A 191 -5.08 -9.41 12.33
CA ILE A 191 -5.44 -10.18 11.12
C ILE A 191 -6.65 -11.09 11.41
N GLN A 192 -6.62 -11.89 12.47
CA GLN A 192 -7.73 -12.81 12.85
C GLN A 192 -9.05 -12.08 13.08
N LYS A 193 -9.00 -10.86 13.63
CA LYS A 193 -10.20 -10.04 13.86
C LYS A 193 -10.69 -9.31 12.62
N GLY A 194 -10.06 -9.50 11.47
CA GLY A 194 -10.43 -8.82 10.23
C GLY A 194 -10.19 -7.31 10.25
N TYR A 195 -9.23 -6.83 11.05
CA TYR A 195 -8.93 -5.41 11.13
C TYR A 195 -7.94 -4.95 10.07
N VAL A 196 -7.19 -5.87 9.46
CA VAL A 196 -6.33 -5.61 8.30
C VAL A 196 -7.17 -5.80 7.04
N ASP A 197 -7.13 -4.83 6.14
CA ASP A 197 -7.87 -4.84 4.89
C ASP A 197 -6.98 -5.20 3.70
N PHE A 198 -5.70 -4.81 3.73
CA PHE A 198 -4.75 -5.01 2.64
C PHE A 198 -3.40 -5.53 3.16
N ALA A 199 -2.83 -6.48 2.44
CA ALA A 199 -1.42 -6.81 2.50
C ALA A 199 -0.74 -6.25 1.25
N ALA A 200 0.32 -5.46 1.42
CA ALA A 200 1.07 -4.87 0.32
C ALA A 200 2.57 -4.95 0.58
N THR A 201 3.41 -4.82 -0.47
CA THR A 201 4.83 -5.15 -0.31
C THR A 201 5.63 -4.04 0.32
N ASP A 202 5.30 -2.78 0.06
CA ASP A 202 6.14 -1.63 0.42
C ASP A 202 7.56 -1.83 -0.13
N SER A 203 7.66 -2.39 -1.37
CA SER A 203 8.93 -2.78 -1.99
C SER A 203 9.67 -1.55 -2.51
N HIS A 204 10.97 -1.43 -2.13
CA HIS A 204 11.84 -0.33 -2.55
C HIS A 204 13.03 -0.78 -3.38
N ASN A 205 13.35 -2.07 -3.34
CA ASN A 205 14.47 -2.66 -4.08
C ASN A 205 14.30 -4.17 -4.19
N VAL A 206 15.25 -4.83 -4.85
CA VAL A 206 15.26 -6.29 -5.04
C VAL A 206 16.02 -7.07 -3.96
N THR A 207 16.52 -6.40 -2.94
CA THR A 207 17.38 -6.99 -1.88
C THR A 207 16.75 -6.90 -0.50
N SER A 208 16.96 -5.80 0.22
CA SER A 208 16.58 -5.62 1.63
C SER A 208 15.09 -5.36 1.83
N ARG A 209 14.46 -4.61 0.92
CA ARG A 209 13.01 -4.31 0.89
C ARG A 209 12.40 -4.86 -0.39
N ALA A 210 12.63 -6.15 -0.67
CA ALA A 210 12.19 -6.80 -1.88
C ALA A 210 10.72 -7.21 -1.83
N CYS A 211 10.09 -7.33 -2.99
CA CYS A 211 8.75 -7.87 -3.13
C CYS A 211 8.65 -9.31 -2.59
N ARG A 212 7.74 -9.54 -1.63
CA ARG A 212 7.49 -10.85 -0.99
C ARG A 212 6.00 -11.25 -1.05
N MET A 213 5.26 -10.79 -2.04
CA MET A 213 3.81 -11.01 -2.09
C MET A 213 3.43 -12.50 -2.06
N ARG A 214 4.09 -13.33 -2.86
CA ARG A 214 3.82 -14.79 -2.88
C ARG A 214 4.11 -15.45 -1.53
N ALA A 215 5.17 -15.05 -0.85
CA ALA A 215 5.51 -15.58 0.47
C ALA A 215 4.48 -15.12 1.51
N CYS A 216 4.06 -13.86 1.45
CA CYS A 216 3.02 -13.30 2.30
C CYS A 216 1.69 -14.05 2.15
N TYR A 217 1.26 -14.29 0.91
CA TYR A 217 0.04 -15.06 0.63
C TYR A 217 0.09 -16.45 1.26
N ARG A 218 1.19 -17.18 1.06
CA ARG A 218 1.39 -18.51 1.64
C ARG A 218 1.35 -18.51 3.17
N GLU A 219 2.00 -17.54 3.80
CA GLU A 219 2.01 -17.36 5.25
C GLU A 219 0.61 -17.04 5.79
N LEU A 220 -0.13 -16.18 5.11
CA LEU A 220 -1.53 -15.88 5.43
C LEU A 220 -2.41 -17.13 5.29
N GLN A 221 -2.28 -17.87 4.19
CA GLN A 221 -3.03 -19.10 3.93
C GLN A 221 -2.79 -20.15 5.03
N GLN A 222 -1.52 -20.37 5.39
CA GLN A 222 -1.15 -21.35 6.41
C GLN A 222 -1.63 -21.00 7.82
N ARG A 223 -1.59 -19.69 8.18
CA ARG A 223 -1.88 -19.23 9.54
C ARG A 223 -3.33 -18.81 9.76
N PHE A 224 -4.00 -18.32 8.75
CA PHE A 224 -5.31 -17.69 8.86
C PHE A 224 -6.34 -18.21 7.85
N GLY A 225 -5.95 -19.16 7.00
CA GLY A 225 -6.81 -19.77 5.98
C GLY A 225 -6.81 -19.01 4.64
N GLU A 226 -7.24 -19.74 3.61
CA GLU A 226 -7.22 -19.26 2.21
C GLU A 226 -8.07 -18.00 2.01
N GLN A 227 -9.28 -17.98 2.55
CA GLN A 227 -10.17 -16.82 2.46
C GLN A 227 -9.54 -15.52 2.98
N THR A 228 -8.74 -15.60 4.05
CA THR A 228 -8.03 -14.44 4.58
C THR A 228 -6.92 -14.00 3.63
N ALA A 229 -6.16 -14.95 3.09
CA ALA A 229 -5.08 -14.66 2.14
C ALA A 229 -5.63 -14.03 0.85
N GLU A 230 -6.69 -14.60 0.26
CA GLU A 230 -7.36 -14.06 -0.92
C GLU A 230 -7.91 -12.65 -0.66
N ARG A 231 -8.61 -12.47 0.44
CA ARG A 231 -9.19 -11.17 0.81
C ARG A 231 -8.14 -10.08 0.88
N LEU A 232 -6.98 -10.33 1.51
CA LEU A 232 -5.96 -9.32 1.77
C LEU A 232 -5.05 -9.04 0.55
N CYS A 233 -4.83 -10.03 -0.32
CA CYS A 233 -3.85 -9.94 -1.40
C CYS A 233 -4.47 -9.86 -2.80
N ILE A 234 -5.77 -10.15 -2.94
CA ILE A 234 -6.45 -10.24 -4.25
C ILE A 234 -7.76 -9.45 -4.22
N VAL A 235 -8.74 -9.86 -3.39
CA VAL A 235 -10.12 -9.37 -3.48
C VAL A 235 -10.22 -7.90 -3.10
N ASN A 236 -9.82 -7.54 -1.87
CA ASN A 236 -9.90 -6.14 -1.44
C ASN A 236 -9.00 -5.21 -2.29
N PRO A 237 -7.72 -5.58 -2.60
CA PRO A 237 -6.90 -4.71 -3.44
C PRO A 237 -7.45 -4.52 -4.87
N ALA A 238 -8.18 -5.49 -5.41
CA ALA A 238 -8.80 -5.39 -6.73
C ALA A 238 -9.97 -4.40 -6.80
N GLU A 239 -10.52 -3.98 -5.65
CA GLU A 239 -11.58 -2.95 -5.58
C GLU A 239 -11.03 -1.53 -5.85
N ILE A 240 -9.71 -1.33 -5.76
CA ILE A 240 -9.04 -0.06 -6.03
C ILE A 240 -8.81 0.07 -7.53
N GLN A 241 -9.72 0.79 -8.21
CA GLN A 241 -9.70 1.01 -9.66
C GLN A 241 -10.56 2.22 -10.05
#